data_222c9f67ddb6ab63510bb94de6febae4
#
_entry.id   222c9f67ddb6ab63510bb94de6febae4
#
_cell.length_a   1.000
_cell.length_b   1.000
_cell.length_c   1.000
_cell.angle_alpha   90.00
_cell.angle_beta   90.00
_cell.angle_gamma   90.00
#
_symmetry.space_group_name_H-M   'P 1'
#
loop_
_entity.id
_entity.type
_entity.pdbx_description
1 polymer ?
#
loop_
_entity_poly.entity_id
_entity_poly.type
_entity_poly.pdbx_seq_one_letter_code
_entity_poly.pdbx_strand_id
1 'polypeptide(L)'
;MRLREQHGFSQAGLAQAIGVSASYLNQIERNKRPLTPAVQARLRQALGDLGELFDIDEPGALQEALGDTLRDLGVADASAGELRAMAGNLPHITRALLDLHRRHLALREHANALEFQLGEPGAGQALPPGDQVRDFFNRMHNHIPELDDLAERLFIEWGLAPGHVAPRLRQLLADRHGVLVEVVALQPGREKRLLDDDGRTLFLPDYLEPGQQAFQMAAELALRAYAAEVDAVIARAGFRDPARVAQARIGLSNYFAGALVMPYGPFLRAAEHSGYDIEHLAHAFGVGFEAVCHRLSTLARRSAPGLPFFFIRVDRAGNVSKRHSATDFHFSQVGGSCPLWIVYEAFNQPGRILTQTARMPDGRRHFWLARQVSSGPIGHGQPRKTFAVALGCDLQHAERLVYTRGLDIQSPGNSVSIGPGCRVCPREDCMQRAFAQLPGR
;
A
#
# COMPACT_ATOMS: atom_id res chain seq x y z
N MET A 1 10.52 36.53 33.77
CA MET A 1 11.50 37.60 34.14
C MET A 1 11.45 38.79 33.20
N ARG A 2 11.79 38.70 31.91
CA ARG A 2 11.74 39.82 30.94
C ARG A 2 10.41 40.54 30.88
N LEU A 3 9.30 39.84 30.86
CA LEU A 3 7.94 40.40 30.85
C LEU A 3 7.64 41.27 32.07
N ARG A 4 8.00 40.80 33.25
CA ARG A 4 7.83 41.54 34.49
C ARG A 4 8.60 42.86 34.47
N GLU A 5 9.84 42.81 33.96
CA GLU A 5 10.73 43.98 33.87
C GLU A 5 10.21 44.99 32.85
N GLN A 6 9.65 44.53 31.71
CA GLN A 6 9.03 45.38 30.70
C GLN A 6 7.82 46.14 31.23
N HIS A 7 7.09 45.56 32.18
CA HIS A 7 5.92 46.16 32.81
C HIS A 7 6.24 46.86 34.12
N GLY A 8 7.52 47.05 34.47
CA GLY A 8 7.96 47.80 35.62
C GLY A 8 7.70 47.17 37.00
N PHE A 9 7.35 45.90 37.04
CA PHE A 9 7.09 45.22 38.31
C PHE A 9 8.37 44.68 38.98
N SER A 10 8.48 44.89 40.28
CA SER A 10 9.44 44.09 41.11
C SER A 10 8.90 42.66 41.25
N GLN A 11 9.77 41.70 41.56
CA GLN A 11 9.35 40.30 41.76
C GLN A 11 8.30 40.15 42.88
N ALA A 12 8.54 40.88 43.99
CA ALA A 12 7.54 40.91 45.08
C ALA A 12 6.22 41.60 44.69
N GLY A 13 6.31 42.69 43.94
CA GLY A 13 5.10 43.40 43.45
C GLY A 13 4.24 42.59 42.49
N LEU A 14 4.85 41.88 41.54
CA LEU A 14 4.09 40.99 40.65
C LEU A 14 3.53 39.79 41.43
N ALA A 15 4.31 39.18 42.33
CA ALA A 15 3.83 38.07 43.15
C ALA A 15 2.61 38.47 43.99
N GLN A 16 2.60 39.66 44.57
CA GLN A 16 1.44 40.20 45.27
C GLN A 16 0.26 40.46 44.36
N ALA A 17 0.47 41.05 43.18
CA ALA A 17 -0.57 41.34 42.20
C ALA A 17 -1.27 40.06 41.69
N ILE A 18 -0.56 38.95 41.54
CA ILE A 18 -1.14 37.70 41.06
C ILE A 18 -1.47 36.70 42.22
N GLY A 19 -1.36 37.15 43.48
CA GLY A 19 -1.74 36.37 44.67
C GLY A 19 -0.93 35.10 44.90
N VAL A 20 0.38 35.15 44.65
CA VAL A 20 1.32 34.04 44.91
C VAL A 20 2.51 34.50 45.80
N SER A 21 3.26 33.55 46.37
CA SER A 21 4.47 33.92 47.10
C SER A 21 5.59 34.33 46.14
N ALA A 22 6.44 35.26 46.57
CA ALA A 22 7.64 35.68 45.80
C ALA A 22 8.54 34.49 45.48
N SER A 23 8.66 33.52 46.38
CA SER A 23 9.41 32.29 46.20
C SER A 23 8.81 31.41 45.12
N TYR A 24 7.47 31.31 45.03
CA TYR A 24 6.76 30.56 44.01
C TYR A 24 6.93 31.22 42.63
N LEU A 25 6.80 32.54 42.54
CA LEU A 25 7.04 33.29 41.31
C LEU A 25 8.52 33.12 40.85
N ASN A 26 9.49 33.18 41.77
CA ASN A 26 10.91 32.94 41.43
C ASN A 26 11.14 31.53 40.86
N GLN A 27 10.47 30.52 41.40
CA GLN A 27 10.56 29.13 40.84
C GLN A 27 9.98 29.04 39.44
N ILE A 28 8.91 29.76 39.14
CA ILE A 28 8.32 29.85 37.79
C ILE A 28 9.27 30.62 36.85
N GLU A 29 9.79 31.77 37.25
CA GLU A 29 10.72 32.58 36.46
C GLU A 29 12.03 31.86 36.12
N ARG A 30 12.46 30.89 36.97
CA ARG A 30 13.60 30.02 36.76
C ARG A 30 13.29 28.67 36.11
N ASN A 31 12.06 28.51 35.59
CA ASN A 31 11.58 27.25 35.00
C ASN A 31 11.66 26.02 35.93
N LYS A 32 11.67 26.23 37.26
CA LYS A 32 11.69 25.15 38.26
C LYS A 32 10.29 24.66 38.62
N ARG A 33 9.24 25.39 38.20
CA ARG A 33 7.83 25.01 38.34
C ARG A 33 7.03 25.43 37.11
N PRO A 34 6.05 24.61 36.73
CA PRO A 34 5.18 24.95 35.59
C PRO A 34 4.23 26.10 35.93
N LEU A 35 3.92 26.90 34.93
CA LEU A 35 2.94 27.96 35.02
C LEU A 35 1.55 27.34 34.93
N THR A 36 0.81 27.29 36.03
CA THR A 36 -0.54 26.70 36.05
C THR A 36 -1.56 27.63 35.35
N PRO A 37 -2.68 27.06 34.77
CA PRO A 37 -3.71 27.87 34.13
C PRO A 37 -4.30 28.98 35.03
N ALA A 38 -4.43 28.69 36.33
CA ALA A 38 -4.90 29.69 37.29
C ALA A 38 -3.93 30.86 37.47
N VAL A 39 -2.62 30.61 37.49
CA VAL A 39 -1.59 31.64 37.56
C VAL A 39 -1.49 32.40 36.24
N GLN A 40 -1.68 31.73 35.09
CA GLN A 40 -1.74 32.38 33.77
C GLN A 40 -2.90 33.37 33.69
N ALA A 41 -4.10 32.97 34.13
CA ALA A 41 -5.26 33.84 34.13
C ALA A 41 -5.01 35.11 34.96
N ARG A 42 -4.40 34.97 36.15
CA ARG A 42 -4.02 36.10 37.01
C ARG A 42 -2.92 36.97 36.42
N LEU A 43 -1.95 36.41 35.72
CA LEU A 43 -0.92 37.15 34.99
C LEU A 43 -1.52 37.98 33.87
N ARG A 44 -2.48 37.45 33.09
CA ARG A 44 -3.20 38.19 32.07
C ARG A 44 -3.99 39.37 32.69
N GLN A 45 -4.61 39.17 33.83
CA GLN A 45 -5.35 40.20 34.53
C GLN A 45 -4.44 41.31 35.07
N ALA A 46 -3.22 40.96 35.54
CA ALA A 46 -2.27 41.91 36.10
C ALA A 46 -1.41 42.65 35.08
N LEU A 47 -1.10 42.07 33.93
CA LEU A 47 -0.16 42.58 32.93
C LEU A 47 -0.85 42.97 31.61
N GLY A 48 -2.21 42.80 31.49
CA GLY A 48 -2.97 43.10 30.26
C GLY A 48 -2.87 41.99 29.21
N ASP A 49 -3.36 42.32 28.02
CA ASP A 49 -3.39 41.34 26.92
C ASP A 49 -1.99 40.97 26.44
N LEU A 50 -1.58 39.73 26.73
CA LEU A 50 -0.29 39.16 26.38
C LEU A 50 -0.38 38.33 25.09
N GLY A 51 -1.28 38.70 24.17
CA GLY A 51 -1.80 37.93 23.04
C GLY A 51 -0.77 37.19 22.21
N GLU A 52 0.42 37.72 21.94
CA GLU A 52 1.44 37.05 21.13
C GLU A 52 2.41 36.15 21.91
N LEU A 53 2.47 36.30 23.25
CA LEU A 53 3.40 35.51 24.07
C LEU A 53 2.80 34.21 24.65
N PHE A 54 1.49 34.06 24.55
CA PHE A 54 0.73 32.91 24.97
C PHE A 54 -0.27 32.46 23.90
N ASP A 55 0.17 32.39 22.65
CA ASP A 55 -0.49 31.59 21.64
C ASP A 55 -0.35 30.12 22.05
N ILE A 56 -1.23 29.71 22.91
CA ILE A 56 -1.32 28.38 23.44
C ILE A 56 -2.21 27.62 22.45
N ASP A 57 -1.58 26.94 21.49
CA ASP A 57 -2.11 25.66 21.05
C ASP A 57 -2.47 24.89 22.33
N GLU A 58 -3.71 24.46 22.46
CA GLU A 58 -4.18 23.79 23.68
C GLU A 58 -3.16 22.72 24.11
N PRO A 59 -2.75 22.67 25.39
CA PRO A 59 -1.78 21.67 25.86
C PRO A 59 -2.16 20.25 25.48
N GLY A 60 -3.45 19.99 25.24
CA GLY A 60 -3.96 18.71 24.77
C GLY A 60 -3.55 18.38 23.33
N ALA A 61 -3.66 19.32 22.40
CA ALA A 61 -3.27 19.10 21.00
C ALA A 61 -1.75 18.85 20.87
N LEU A 62 -0.94 19.58 21.64
CA LEU A 62 0.50 19.40 21.66
C LEU A 62 0.91 18.03 22.28
N GLN A 63 0.18 17.58 23.30
CA GLN A 63 0.38 16.26 23.92
C GLN A 63 0.01 15.13 22.95
N GLU A 64 -1.10 15.27 22.23
CA GLU A 64 -1.57 14.29 21.24
C GLU A 64 -0.57 14.17 20.09
N ALA A 65 -0.17 15.30 19.50
CA ALA A 65 0.83 15.34 18.43
C ALA A 65 2.18 14.74 18.86
N LEU A 66 2.61 14.97 20.10
CA LEU A 66 3.81 14.36 20.66
C LEU A 66 3.66 12.85 20.79
N GLY A 67 2.51 12.36 21.27
CA GLY A 67 2.23 10.94 21.40
C GLY A 67 2.25 10.22 20.05
N ASP A 68 1.66 10.83 19.01
CA ASP A 68 1.67 10.30 17.65
C ASP A 68 3.10 10.22 17.09
N THR A 69 3.87 11.30 17.25
CA THR A 69 5.25 11.36 16.80
C THR A 69 6.13 10.30 17.49
N LEU A 70 5.99 10.09 18.78
CA LEU A 70 6.77 9.10 19.52
C LEU A 70 6.39 7.66 19.10
N ARG A 71 5.11 7.39 18.82
CA ARG A 71 4.67 6.10 18.25
C ARG A 71 5.29 5.86 16.88
N ASP A 72 5.32 6.85 16.00
CA ASP A 72 5.97 6.77 14.68
C ASP A 72 7.49 6.50 14.79
N LEU A 73 8.12 7.02 15.85
CA LEU A 73 9.54 6.79 16.16
C LEU A 73 9.78 5.43 16.86
N GLY A 74 8.74 4.63 17.12
CA GLY A 74 8.84 3.33 17.78
C GLY A 74 9.00 3.41 19.31
N VAL A 75 8.77 4.57 19.91
CA VAL A 75 8.79 4.76 21.36
C VAL A 75 7.38 4.49 21.90
N ALA A 76 7.10 3.22 22.20
CA ALA A 76 5.78 2.80 22.68
C ALA A 76 5.54 3.03 24.17
N ASP A 77 6.59 3.23 24.97
CA ASP A 77 6.55 3.20 26.43
C ASP A 77 6.36 4.58 27.07
N ALA A 78 6.16 5.64 26.27
CA ALA A 78 5.93 6.98 26.82
C ALA A 78 4.56 7.06 27.51
N SER A 79 4.57 7.26 28.81
CA SER A 79 3.34 7.38 29.62
C SER A 79 2.59 8.69 29.34
N ALA A 80 1.28 8.69 29.53
CA ALA A 80 0.46 9.91 29.42
C ALA A 80 0.92 11.03 30.36
N GLY A 81 1.58 10.68 31.50
CA GLY A 81 2.17 11.63 32.43
C GLY A 81 3.39 12.33 31.85
N GLU A 82 4.28 11.59 31.20
CA GLU A 82 5.49 12.14 30.54
C GLU A 82 5.12 13.04 29.35
N LEU A 83 4.19 12.59 28.52
CA LEU A 83 3.68 13.40 27.39
C LEU A 83 3.10 14.73 27.87
N ARG A 84 2.29 14.70 28.94
CA ARG A 84 1.71 15.91 29.55
C ARG A 84 2.78 16.80 30.15
N ALA A 85 3.79 16.23 30.81
CA ALA A 85 4.89 16.97 31.41
C ALA A 85 5.75 17.65 30.33
N MET A 86 6.06 16.97 29.23
CA MET A 86 6.79 17.54 28.12
C MET A 86 6.00 18.65 27.41
N ALA A 87 4.74 18.42 27.09
CA ALA A 87 3.89 19.42 26.45
C ALA A 87 3.65 20.66 27.31
N GLY A 88 3.49 20.47 28.64
CA GLY A 88 3.20 21.56 29.58
C GLY A 88 4.44 22.29 30.09
N ASN A 89 5.52 21.58 30.41
CA ASN A 89 6.72 22.20 31.02
C ASN A 89 7.78 22.62 30.01
N LEU A 90 7.81 21.96 28.83
CA LEU A 90 8.82 22.18 27.79
C LEU A 90 8.18 22.40 26.40
N PRO A 91 7.19 23.27 26.27
CA PRO A 91 6.42 23.42 25.03
C PRO A 91 7.28 23.81 23.82
N HIS A 92 8.32 24.63 24.02
CA HIS A 92 9.23 25.00 22.94
C HIS A 92 10.08 23.81 22.45
N ILE A 93 10.54 22.95 23.38
CA ILE A 93 11.30 21.74 23.03
C ILE A 93 10.38 20.73 22.33
N THR A 94 9.16 20.57 22.82
CA THR A 94 8.15 19.71 22.21
C THR A 94 7.85 20.15 20.78
N ARG A 95 7.61 21.45 20.54
CA ARG A 95 7.41 21.98 19.19
C ARG A 95 8.64 21.80 18.29
N ALA A 96 9.85 22.02 18.83
CA ALA A 96 11.08 21.78 18.08
C ALA A 96 11.26 20.31 17.69
N LEU A 97 10.89 19.38 18.57
CA LEU A 97 10.90 17.93 18.26
C LEU A 97 9.88 17.57 17.17
N LEU A 98 8.68 18.10 17.26
CA LEU A 98 7.64 17.89 16.24
C LEU A 98 8.05 18.49 14.88
N ASP A 99 8.69 19.67 14.89
CA ASP A 99 9.20 20.29 13.68
C ASP A 99 10.36 19.50 13.08
N LEU A 100 11.28 19.02 13.92
CA LEU A 100 12.39 18.15 13.50
C LEU A 100 11.87 16.85 12.88
N HIS A 101 10.87 16.23 13.51
CA HIS A 101 10.25 15.03 12.96
C HIS A 101 9.58 15.29 11.59
N ARG A 102 8.82 16.37 11.46
CA ARG A 102 8.24 16.78 10.17
C ARG A 102 9.30 17.01 9.10
N ARG A 103 10.40 17.71 9.45
CA ARG A 103 11.53 17.91 8.52
C ARG A 103 12.22 16.58 8.16
N HIS A 104 12.36 15.68 9.13
CA HIS A 104 12.89 14.34 8.86
C HIS A 104 12.02 13.55 7.88
N LEU A 105 10.69 13.56 8.06
CA LEU A 105 9.75 12.93 7.12
C LEU A 105 9.84 13.55 5.72
N ALA A 106 9.87 14.88 5.64
CA ALA A 106 10.00 15.60 4.37
C ALA A 106 11.35 15.31 3.68
N LEU A 107 12.45 15.24 4.43
CA LEU A 107 13.78 14.90 3.90
C LEU A 107 13.81 13.45 3.39
N ARG A 108 13.19 12.52 4.12
CA ARG A 108 13.06 11.11 3.72
C ARG A 108 12.23 10.96 2.44
N GLU A 109 11.13 11.69 2.32
CA GLU A 109 10.35 11.76 1.08
C GLU A 109 11.18 12.32 -0.08
N HIS A 110 11.97 13.37 0.19
CA HIS A 110 12.84 13.98 -0.81
C HIS A 110 13.96 13.02 -1.25
N ALA A 111 14.59 12.34 -0.30
CA ALA A 111 15.61 11.33 -0.59
C ALA A 111 15.06 10.19 -1.44
N ASN A 112 13.88 9.65 -1.08
CA ASN A 112 13.20 8.62 -1.86
C ASN A 112 12.86 9.11 -3.29
N ALA A 113 12.51 10.39 -3.44
CA ALA A 113 12.25 10.99 -4.75
C ALA A 113 13.52 11.11 -5.59
N LEU A 114 14.66 11.46 -4.98
CA LEU A 114 15.96 11.54 -5.64
C LEU A 114 16.49 10.15 -6.04
N GLU A 115 16.36 9.15 -5.18
CA GLU A 115 16.73 7.75 -5.48
C GLU A 115 15.96 7.24 -6.70
N PHE A 116 14.66 7.59 -6.79
CA PHE A 116 13.86 7.28 -7.98
C PHE A 116 14.38 7.95 -9.26
N GLN A 117 14.82 9.22 -9.18
CA GLN A 117 15.38 9.94 -10.33
C GLN A 117 16.73 9.38 -10.80
N LEU A 118 17.53 8.84 -9.90
CA LEU A 118 18.84 8.29 -10.19
C LEU A 118 18.81 6.84 -10.68
N GLY A 119 17.66 6.16 -10.62
CA GLY A 119 17.53 4.76 -11.06
C GLY A 119 18.30 3.75 -10.21
N GLU A 120 18.87 4.19 -9.09
CA GLU A 120 19.58 3.31 -8.16
C GLU A 120 18.69 2.95 -6.96
N PRO A 121 18.51 1.65 -6.65
CA PRO A 121 17.90 1.25 -5.39
C PRO A 121 18.89 1.61 -4.25
N GLY A 122 18.46 2.46 -3.34
CA GLY A 122 19.28 3.06 -2.29
C GLY A 122 20.17 2.10 -1.53
N ALA A 123 21.46 2.36 -1.59
CA ALA A 123 22.43 1.78 -0.70
C ALA A 123 22.35 2.50 0.65
N GLY A 124 21.54 1.99 1.59
CA GLY A 124 21.69 2.43 2.97
C GLY A 124 20.47 2.52 3.88
N GLN A 125 19.24 2.45 3.40
CA GLN A 125 18.08 2.40 4.29
C GLN A 125 17.33 1.09 4.13
N ALA A 126 17.07 0.40 5.24
CA ALA A 126 16.23 -0.80 5.25
C ALA A 126 14.81 -0.41 4.81
N LEU A 127 14.42 -0.81 3.60
CA LEU A 127 13.04 -0.67 3.10
C LEU A 127 12.04 -1.25 4.12
N PRO A 128 10.83 -0.68 4.24
CA PRO A 128 9.77 -1.30 5.01
C PRO A 128 9.62 -2.78 4.64
N PRO A 129 9.24 -3.66 5.56
CA PRO A 129 9.16 -5.11 5.32
C PRO A 129 8.41 -5.47 4.04
N GLY A 130 7.32 -4.76 3.73
CA GLY A 130 6.52 -4.95 2.52
C GLY A 130 7.23 -4.59 1.22
N ASP A 131 8.09 -3.62 1.25
CA ASP A 131 8.83 -3.18 0.07
C ASP A 131 9.91 -4.18 -0.31
N GLN A 132 10.60 -4.77 0.65
CA GLN A 132 11.63 -5.79 0.37
C GLN A 132 11.06 -7.09 -0.19
N VAL A 133 9.90 -7.53 0.30
CA VAL A 133 9.21 -8.69 -0.27
C VAL A 133 8.77 -8.40 -1.70
N ARG A 134 8.25 -7.20 -1.96
CA ARG A 134 7.88 -6.78 -3.31
C ARG A 134 9.09 -6.72 -4.25
N ASP A 135 10.23 -6.19 -3.79
CA ASP A 135 11.45 -6.13 -4.59
C ASP A 135 11.99 -7.53 -4.92
N PHE A 136 11.82 -8.49 -4.02
CA PHE A 136 12.10 -9.90 -4.33
C PHE A 136 11.24 -10.39 -5.49
N PHE A 137 9.91 -10.18 -5.45
CA PHE A 137 9.03 -10.57 -6.56
C PHE A 137 9.40 -9.85 -7.87
N ASN A 138 9.72 -8.56 -7.82
CA ASN A 138 10.15 -7.79 -9.00
C ASN A 138 11.45 -8.33 -9.60
N ARG A 139 12.49 -8.62 -8.77
CA ARG A 139 13.74 -9.24 -9.25
C ARG A 139 13.53 -10.61 -9.91
N MET A 140 12.51 -11.34 -9.48
CA MET A 140 12.09 -12.61 -10.08
C MET A 140 11.17 -12.41 -11.29
N HIS A 141 10.97 -11.16 -11.77
CA HIS A 141 10.00 -10.80 -12.81
C HIS A 141 8.60 -11.38 -12.50
N ASN A 142 8.24 -11.42 -11.22
CA ASN A 142 7.00 -12.00 -10.69
C ASN A 142 6.75 -13.47 -11.08
N HIS A 143 7.78 -14.21 -11.50
CA HIS A 143 7.71 -15.63 -11.81
C HIS A 143 8.56 -16.42 -10.82
N ILE A 144 7.93 -17.35 -10.11
CA ILE A 144 8.58 -18.26 -9.15
C ILE A 144 8.51 -19.67 -9.72
N PRO A 145 9.56 -20.11 -10.45
CA PRO A 145 9.50 -21.34 -11.24
C PRO A 145 9.09 -22.56 -10.44
N GLU A 146 9.64 -22.71 -9.24
CA GLU A 146 9.43 -23.88 -8.40
C GLU A 146 7.96 -24.06 -8.00
N LEU A 147 7.31 -22.95 -7.63
CA LEU A 147 5.90 -22.96 -7.23
C LEU A 147 4.97 -23.04 -8.44
N ASP A 148 5.35 -22.45 -9.56
CA ASP A 148 4.58 -22.51 -10.80
C ASP A 148 4.59 -23.92 -11.40
N ASP A 149 5.77 -24.54 -11.48
CA ASP A 149 5.92 -25.91 -11.98
C ASP A 149 5.25 -26.93 -11.05
N LEU A 150 5.33 -26.72 -9.73
CA LEU A 150 4.60 -27.54 -8.76
C LEU A 150 3.10 -27.44 -8.98
N ALA A 151 2.57 -26.22 -9.08
CA ALA A 151 1.14 -25.97 -9.28
C ALA A 151 0.64 -26.61 -10.59
N GLU A 152 1.38 -26.49 -11.67
CA GLU A 152 1.02 -27.06 -12.98
C GLU A 152 1.04 -28.59 -12.93
N ARG A 153 2.03 -29.23 -12.28
CA ARG A 153 2.06 -30.68 -12.05
C ARG A 153 0.86 -31.17 -11.26
N LEU A 154 0.55 -30.49 -10.14
CA LEU A 154 -0.58 -30.85 -9.29
C LEU A 154 -1.93 -30.67 -10.00
N PHE A 155 -2.05 -29.66 -10.83
CA PHE A 155 -3.25 -29.45 -11.66
C PHE A 155 -3.51 -30.65 -12.56
N ILE A 156 -2.48 -31.20 -13.19
CA ILE A 156 -2.56 -32.37 -14.06
C ILE A 156 -2.78 -33.65 -13.23
N GLU A 157 -1.96 -33.88 -12.21
CA GLU A 157 -2.02 -35.08 -11.36
C GLU A 157 -3.38 -35.24 -10.68
N TRP A 158 -3.99 -34.15 -10.25
CA TRP A 158 -5.28 -34.19 -9.57
C TRP A 158 -6.48 -34.13 -10.50
N GLY A 159 -6.26 -34.08 -11.80
CA GLY A 159 -7.32 -34.02 -12.80
C GLY A 159 -8.17 -32.76 -12.64
N LEU A 160 -7.55 -31.63 -12.31
CA LEU A 160 -8.26 -30.35 -12.20
C LEU A 160 -8.66 -29.85 -13.59
N ALA A 161 -9.80 -29.18 -13.68
CA ALA A 161 -10.27 -28.57 -14.92
C ALA A 161 -10.39 -27.06 -14.78
N PRO A 162 -9.99 -26.26 -15.80
CA PRO A 162 -10.18 -24.81 -15.78
C PRO A 162 -11.63 -24.44 -15.47
N GLY A 163 -11.83 -23.43 -14.61
CA GLY A 163 -13.16 -22.98 -14.20
C GLY A 163 -13.89 -23.87 -13.18
N HIS A 164 -13.44 -25.11 -12.95
CA HIS A 164 -14.09 -26.08 -12.08
C HIS A 164 -13.15 -26.64 -10.98
N VAL A 165 -12.22 -25.82 -10.51
CA VAL A 165 -11.18 -26.25 -9.54
C VAL A 165 -11.76 -26.41 -8.12
N ALA A 166 -12.72 -25.59 -7.69
CA ALA A 166 -13.20 -25.54 -6.31
C ALA A 166 -13.78 -26.87 -5.78
N PRO A 167 -14.68 -27.59 -6.48
CA PRO A 167 -15.23 -28.85 -5.97
C PRO A 167 -14.16 -29.90 -5.75
N ARG A 168 -13.21 -30.01 -6.66
CA ARG A 168 -12.14 -31.00 -6.58
C ARG A 168 -11.13 -30.67 -5.48
N LEU A 169 -10.77 -29.39 -5.30
CA LEU A 169 -9.92 -28.98 -4.19
C LEU A 169 -10.58 -29.24 -2.84
N ARG A 170 -11.88 -29.01 -2.70
CA ARG A 170 -12.62 -29.31 -1.46
C ARG A 170 -12.51 -30.81 -1.11
N GLN A 171 -12.73 -31.66 -2.10
CA GLN A 171 -12.59 -33.12 -1.92
C GLN A 171 -11.16 -33.50 -1.54
N LEU A 172 -10.14 -32.97 -2.24
CA LEU A 172 -8.72 -33.27 -1.96
C LEU A 172 -8.28 -32.82 -0.57
N LEU A 173 -8.74 -31.64 -0.11
CA LEU A 173 -8.49 -31.16 1.25
C LEU A 173 -9.07 -32.12 2.30
N ALA A 174 -10.29 -32.61 2.09
CA ALA A 174 -10.91 -33.57 2.99
C ALA A 174 -10.20 -34.93 2.96
N ASP A 175 -10.00 -35.51 1.76
CA ASP A 175 -9.52 -36.87 1.60
C ASP A 175 -8.03 -37.03 1.94
N ARG A 176 -7.18 -36.06 1.55
CA ARG A 176 -5.72 -36.16 1.69
C ARG A 176 -5.16 -35.41 2.90
N HIS A 177 -5.85 -34.37 3.35
CA HIS A 177 -5.33 -33.48 4.39
C HIS A 177 -6.23 -33.40 5.62
N GLY A 178 -7.38 -34.10 5.63
CA GLY A 178 -8.33 -34.11 6.74
C GLY A 178 -8.94 -32.76 7.05
N VAL A 179 -9.00 -31.85 6.07
CA VAL A 179 -9.55 -30.49 6.21
C VAL A 179 -10.91 -30.41 5.54
N LEU A 180 -11.94 -30.23 6.34
CA LEU A 180 -13.29 -29.93 5.85
C LEU A 180 -13.36 -28.46 5.43
N VAL A 181 -14.13 -28.18 4.38
CA VAL A 181 -14.34 -26.80 3.93
C VAL A 181 -15.81 -26.44 4.09
N GLU A 182 -16.09 -25.46 4.94
CA GLU A 182 -17.43 -24.94 5.18
C GLU A 182 -17.58 -23.51 4.65
N VAL A 183 -18.69 -23.25 3.99
CA VAL A 183 -19.05 -21.92 3.51
C VAL A 183 -20.06 -21.31 4.46
N VAL A 184 -19.69 -20.21 5.11
CA VAL A 184 -20.45 -19.62 6.21
C VAL A 184 -20.56 -18.10 6.05
N ALA A 185 -21.58 -17.52 6.69
CA ALA A 185 -21.73 -16.07 6.77
C ALA A 185 -20.69 -15.49 7.72
N LEU A 186 -19.55 -15.06 7.18
CA LEU A 186 -18.50 -14.36 7.95
C LEU A 186 -18.69 -12.85 7.89
N GLN A 187 -18.37 -12.17 9.01
CA GLN A 187 -18.44 -10.71 9.05
C GLN A 187 -17.48 -10.06 8.04
N PRO A 188 -17.95 -9.03 7.31
CA PRO A 188 -17.11 -8.29 6.37
C PRO A 188 -15.90 -7.64 7.08
N GLY A 189 -14.74 -7.70 6.43
CA GLY A 189 -13.53 -7.03 6.94
C GLY A 189 -12.57 -7.93 7.72
N ARG A 190 -12.98 -9.11 8.12
CA ARG A 190 -12.11 -10.16 8.63
C ARG A 190 -11.41 -10.93 7.50
N GLU A 191 -10.62 -11.91 7.85
CA GLU A 191 -9.87 -12.75 6.91
C GLU A 191 -10.81 -13.42 5.88
N LYS A 192 -10.32 -13.61 4.64
CA LYS A 192 -11.07 -14.28 3.57
C LYS A 192 -11.13 -15.80 3.75
N ARG A 193 -10.48 -16.32 4.75
CA ARG A 193 -10.53 -17.70 5.22
C ARG A 193 -10.18 -17.73 6.70
N LEU A 194 -10.80 -18.59 7.43
CA LEU A 194 -10.53 -18.83 8.84
C LEU A 194 -10.41 -20.35 9.04
N LEU A 195 -9.36 -20.75 9.74
CA LEU A 195 -9.17 -22.12 10.13
C LEU A 195 -9.60 -22.26 11.60
N ASP A 196 -10.27 -23.35 11.96
CA ASP A 196 -10.57 -23.65 13.36
C ASP A 196 -9.30 -23.92 14.16
N ASP A 197 -9.43 -23.93 15.50
CA ASP A 197 -8.30 -24.11 16.42
C ASP A 197 -7.66 -25.50 16.26
N ASP A 198 -8.43 -26.51 15.87
CA ASP A 198 -7.96 -27.88 15.63
C ASP A 198 -7.30 -28.04 14.24
N GLY A 199 -7.42 -27.03 13.41
CA GLY A 199 -6.90 -27.05 12.05
C GLY A 199 -7.60 -28.02 11.11
N ARG A 200 -8.83 -28.41 11.40
CA ARG A 200 -9.58 -29.42 10.62
C ARG A 200 -10.71 -28.83 9.78
N THR A 201 -11.12 -27.61 10.06
CA THR A 201 -12.22 -26.96 9.33
C THR A 201 -11.76 -25.61 8.80
N LEU A 202 -11.83 -25.46 7.49
CA LEU A 202 -11.56 -24.20 6.78
C LEU A 202 -12.88 -23.49 6.47
N PHE A 203 -13.15 -22.40 7.17
CA PHE A 203 -14.32 -21.56 6.93
C PHE A 203 -14.04 -20.54 5.84
N LEU A 204 -14.91 -20.50 4.85
CA LEU A 204 -14.88 -19.53 3.76
C LEU A 204 -16.14 -18.66 3.78
N PRO A 205 -16.04 -17.35 3.54
CA PRO A 205 -17.21 -16.48 3.42
C PRO A 205 -18.14 -16.92 2.28
N ASP A 206 -19.45 -16.88 2.54
CA ASP A 206 -20.50 -17.23 1.58
C ASP A 206 -20.60 -16.28 0.37
N TYR A 207 -20.09 -15.06 0.51
CA TYR A 207 -20.02 -14.08 -0.58
C TYR A 207 -18.87 -14.32 -1.58
N LEU A 208 -18.02 -15.32 -1.35
CA LEU A 208 -16.93 -15.65 -2.28
C LEU A 208 -17.47 -16.48 -3.45
N GLU A 209 -17.18 -16.01 -4.66
CA GLU A 209 -17.42 -16.76 -5.88
C GLU A 209 -16.59 -18.05 -5.91
N PRO A 210 -17.01 -19.10 -6.65
CA PRO A 210 -16.31 -20.40 -6.69
C PRO A 210 -14.82 -20.29 -6.97
N GLY A 211 -14.39 -19.44 -7.90
CA GLY A 211 -12.95 -19.22 -8.18
C GLY A 211 -12.21 -18.56 -7.03
N GLN A 212 -12.87 -17.71 -6.26
CA GLN A 212 -12.29 -17.12 -5.06
C GLN A 212 -12.19 -18.15 -3.93
N GLN A 213 -13.18 -19.03 -3.78
CA GLN A 213 -13.12 -20.17 -2.87
C GLN A 213 -11.95 -21.11 -3.23
N ALA A 214 -11.82 -21.46 -4.53
CA ALA A 214 -10.71 -22.26 -5.03
C ALA A 214 -9.35 -21.63 -4.68
N PHE A 215 -9.22 -20.32 -4.87
CA PHE A 215 -8.00 -19.58 -4.52
C PHE A 215 -7.68 -19.66 -3.01
N GLN A 216 -8.67 -19.49 -2.13
CA GLN A 216 -8.44 -19.58 -0.68
C GLN A 216 -8.06 -21.00 -0.26
N MET A 217 -8.71 -22.03 -0.80
CA MET A 217 -8.36 -23.44 -0.58
C MET A 217 -6.94 -23.76 -1.06
N ALA A 218 -6.56 -23.29 -2.24
CA ALA A 218 -5.22 -23.48 -2.79
C ALA A 218 -4.14 -22.74 -1.96
N ALA A 219 -4.44 -21.56 -1.45
CA ALA A 219 -3.52 -20.83 -0.58
C ALA A 219 -3.31 -21.53 0.77
N GLU A 220 -4.39 -22.14 1.32
CA GLU A 220 -4.27 -22.95 2.54
C GLU A 220 -3.49 -24.23 2.29
N LEU A 221 -3.70 -24.87 1.15
CA LEU A 221 -2.95 -26.05 0.73
C LEU A 221 -1.44 -25.75 0.64
N ALA A 222 -1.05 -24.58 0.10
CA ALA A 222 0.35 -24.15 0.06
C ALA A 222 0.97 -24.04 1.46
N LEU A 223 0.24 -23.52 2.42
CA LEU A 223 0.71 -23.32 3.79
C LEU A 223 0.85 -24.63 4.57
N ARG A 224 0.04 -25.66 4.25
CA ARG A 224 0.00 -26.91 4.97
C ARG A 224 0.80 -28.02 4.32
N ALA A 225 0.50 -28.29 3.06
CA ALA A 225 1.05 -29.44 2.36
C ALA A 225 2.36 -29.12 1.64
N TYR A 226 2.58 -27.86 1.27
CA TYR A 226 3.73 -27.41 0.49
C TYR A 226 4.49 -26.27 1.20
N ALA A 227 4.43 -26.27 2.53
CA ALA A 227 5.15 -25.29 3.36
C ALA A 227 6.67 -25.38 3.14
N ALA A 228 7.20 -26.58 2.93
CA ALA A 228 8.64 -26.81 2.70
C ALA A 228 9.12 -26.14 1.41
N GLU A 229 8.34 -26.24 0.33
CA GLU A 229 8.64 -25.58 -0.96
C GLU A 229 8.55 -24.06 -0.85
N VAL A 230 7.56 -23.55 -0.14
CA VAL A 230 7.41 -22.11 0.15
C VAL A 230 8.59 -21.61 0.98
N ASP A 231 8.97 -22.34 2.03
CA ASP A 231 10.07 -21.99 2.93
C ASP A 231 11.44 -22.09 2.23
N ALA A 232 11.62 -23.01 1.30
CA ALA A 232 12.83 -23.09 0.48
C ALA A 232 13.00 -21.82 -0.39
N VAL A 233 11.92 -21.28 -0.95
CA VAL A 233 11.96 -20.02 -1.70
C VAL A 233 12.29 -18.85 -0.76
N ILE A 234 11.69 -18.79 0.44
CA ILE A 234 11.97 -17.76 1.45
C ILE A 234 13.42 -17.77 1.89
N ALA A 235 13.97 -18.97 2.16
CA ALA A 235 15.36 -19.14 2.56
C ALA A 235 16.33 -18.65 1.47
N ARG A 236 16.07 -19.00 0.20
CA ARG A 236 16.87 -18.53 -0.94
C ARG A 236 16.78 -17.01 -1.12
N ALA A 237 15.64 -16.40 -0.82
CA ALA A 237 15.46 -14.95 -0.85
C ALA A 237 16.26 -14.23 0.26
N GLY A 238 16.74 -14.95 1.27
CA GLY A 238 17.57 -14.41 2.35
C GLY A 238 16.79 -13.63 3.42
N PHE A 239 15.47 -13.79 3.50
CA PHE A 239 14.67 -13.17 4.55
C PHE A 239 14.96 -13.83 5.90
N ARG A 240 15.35 -13.00 6.90
CA ARG A 240 15.65 -13.45 8.28
C ARG A 240 14.72 -12.85 9.31
N ASP A 241 14.18 -11.68 9.02
CA ASP A 241 13.23 -11.00 9.91
C ASP A 241 11.88 -11.73 9.92
N PRO A 242 11.34 -12.11 11.09
CA PRO A 242 10.08 -12.85 11.21
C PRO A 242 8.89 -12.19 10.49
N ALA A 243 8.77 -10.86 10.54
CA ALA A 243 7.69 -10.13 9.87
C ALA A 243 7.79 -10.25 8.34
N ARG A 244 9.01 -10.18 7.80
CA ARG A 244 9.27 -10.36 6.35
C ARG A 244 9.02 -11.79 5.90
N VAL A 245 9.46 -12.78 6.72
CA VAL A 245 9.19 -14.20 6.47
C VAL A 245 7.69 -14.46 6.42
N ALA A 246 6.92 -13.95 7.39
CA ALA A 246 5.46 -14.08 7.41
C ALA A 246 4.80 -13.46 6.18
N GLN A 247 5.22 -12.26 5.80
CA GLN A 247 4.70 -11.56 4.63
C GLN A 247 5.07 -12.26 3.31
N ALA A 248 6.32 -12.73 3.19
CA ALA A 248 6.76 -13.50 2.03
C ALA A 248 5.98 -14.83 1.91
N ARG A 249 5.74 -15.51 3.03
CA ARG A 249 4.94 -16.75 3.07
C ARG A 249 3.52 -16.52 2.56
N ILE A 250 2.86 -15.44 2.98
CA ILE A 250 1.54 -15.05 2.45
C ILE A 250 1.61 -14.76 0.95
N GLY A 251 2.62 -14.00 0.51
CA GLY A 251 2.81 -13.66 -0.91
C GLY A 251 3.01 -14.90 -1.79
N LEU A 252 3.90 -15.81 -1.38
CA LEU A 252 4.20 -17.03 -2.10
C LEU A 252 3.04 -18.03 -2.10
N SER A 253 2.30 -18.14 -0.98
CA SER A 253 1.08 -18.95 -0.93
C SER A 253 0.00 -18.43 -1.87
N ASN A 254 -0.16 -17.12 -1.96
CA ASN A 254 -1.08 -16.50 -2.91
C ASN A 254 -0.58 -16.68 -4.36
N TYR A 255 0.74 -16.64 -4.60
CA TYR A 255 1.32 -16.95 -5.91
C TYR A 255 0.99 -18.38 -6.33
N PHE A 256 1.27 -19.36 -5.47
CA PHE A 256 0.94 -20.76 -5.72
C PHE A 256 -0.55 -20.97 -5.98
N ALA A 257 -1.42 -20.32 -5.19
CA ALA A 257 -2.86 -20.39 -5.37
C ALA A 257 -3.30 -19.88 -6.77
N GLY A 258 -2.76 -18.75 -7.20
CA GLY A 258 -2.98 -18.23 -8.54
C GLY A 258 -2.49 -19.17 -9.64
N ALA A 259 -1.31 -19.77 -9.44
CA ALA A 259 -0.73 -20.72 -10.37
C ALA A 259 -1.51 -22.04 -10.44
N LEU A 260 -2.07 -22.53 -9.32
CA LEU A 260 -2.89 -23.74 -9.31
C LEU A 260 -4.26 -23.54 -9.95
N VAL A 261 -4.90 -22.40 -9.71
CA VAL A 261 -6.23 -22.09 -10.30
C VAL A 261 -6.11 -21.73 -11.79
N MET A 262 -4.99 -21.13 -12.19
CA MET A 262 -4.67 -20.73 -13.56
C MET A 262 -3.30 -21.31 -13.98
N PRO A 263 -3.21 -22.63 -14.28
CA PRO A 263 -1.92 -23.29 -14.55
C PRO A 263 -1.25 -22.68 -15.79
N TYR A 264 0.08 -22.62 -15.76
CA TYR A 264 0.87 -21.82 -16.69
C TYR A 264 0.55 -22.12 -18.16
N GLY A 265 0.78 -23.35 -18.59
CA GLY A 265 0.63 -23.72 -20.02
C GLY A 265 -0.80 -23.55 -20.54
N PRO A 266 -1.83 -24.12 -19.89
CA PRO A 266 -3.22 -23.91 -20.29
C PRO A 266 -3.64 -22.43 -20.31
N PHE A 267 -3.21 -21.64 -19.32
CA PHE A 267 -3.56 -20.24 -19.21
C PHE A 267 -2.87 -19.40 -20.30
N LEU A 268 -1.57 -19.62 -20.56
CA LEU A 268 -0.83 -18.92 -21.62
C LEU A 268 -1.45 -19.21 -23.00
N ARG A 269 -1.74 -20.49 -23.31
CA ARG A 269 -2.36 -20.84 -24.58
C ARG A 269 -3.74 -20.16 -24.76
N ALA A 270 -4.56 -20.14 -23.72
CA ALA A 270 -5.84 -19.47 -23.76
C ALA A 270 -5.69 -17.95 -23.96
N ALA A 271 -4.72 -17.33 -23.28
CA ALA A 271 -4.40 -15.91 -23.42
C ALA A 271 -3.96 -15.56 -24.84
N GLU A 272 -3.03 -16.32 -25.41
CA GLU A 272 -2.57 -16.08 -26.77
C GLU A 272 -3.69 -16.29 -27.83
N HIS A 273 -4.48 -17.34 -27.65
CA HIS A 273 -5.59 -17.64 -28.58
C HIS A 273 -6.69 -16.55 -28.54
N SER A 274 -7.00 -16.00 -27.37
CA SER A 274 -8.02 -14.95 -27.24
C SER A 274 -7.49 -13.53 -27.55
N GLY A 275 -6.19 -13.35 -27.83
CA GLY A 275 -5.58 -12.03 -27.92
C GLY A 275 -5.56 -11.32 -26.56
N TYR A 276 -5.35 -12.08 -25.50
CA TYR A 276 -5.30 -11.60 -24.10
C TYR A 276 -6.60 -10.94 -23.64
N ASP A 277 -7.75 -11.45 -24.11
CA ASP A 277 -9.05 -11.00 -23.65
C ASP A 277 -9.28 -11.40 -22.19
N ILE A 278 -9.27 -10.42 -21.30
CA ILE A 278 -9.34 -10.64 -19.85
C ILE A 278 -10.70 -11.19 -19.42
N GLU A 279 -11.80 -10.75 -20.06
CA GLU A 279 -13.15 -11.24 -19.73
C GLU A 279 -13.35 -12.69 -20.21
N HIS A 280 -12.84 -13.01 -21.39
CA HIS A 280 -12.81 -14.39 -21.88
C HIS A 280 -12.01 -15.30 -20.95
N LEU A 281 -10.82 -14.88 -20.53
CA LEU A 281 -9.98 -15.63 -19.60
C LEU A 281 -10.64 -15.76 -18.21
N ALA A 282 -11.28 -14.70 -17.72
CA ALA A 282 -11.99 -14.72 -16.45
C ALA A 282 -13.12 -15.76 -16.46
N HIS A 283 -13.87 -15.81 -17.54
CA HIS A 283 -14.93 -16.80 -17.75
C HIS A 283 -14.35 -18.23 -17.87
N ALA A 284 -13.34 -18.43 -18.72
CA ALA A 284 -12.75 -19.76 -18.97
C ALA A 284 -12.14 -20.39 -17.72
N PHE A 285 -11.55 -19.58 -16.83
CA PHE A 285 -10.91 -20.05 -15.60
C PHE A 285 -11.77 -19.85 -14.34
N GLY A 286 -12.98 -19.31 -14.48
CA GLY A 286 -13.92 -19.09 -13.36
C GLY A 286 -13.39 -18.12 -12.30
N VAL A 287 -12.59 -17.11 -12.70
CA VAL A 287 -11.94 -16.16 -11.80
C VAL A 287 -12.30 -14.71 -12.11
N GLY A 288 -12.01 -13.79 -11.21
CA GLY A 288 -12.30 -12.38 -11.42
C GLY A 288 -11.24 -11.66 -12.27
N PHE A 289 -11.61 -10.48 -12.81
CA PHE A 289 -10.76 -9.60 -13.63
C PHE A 289 -9.39 -9.33 -13.00
N GLU A 290 -9.35 -8.98 -11.70
CA GLU A 290 -8.09 -8.71 -10.98
C GLU A 290 -7.18 -9.96 -10.97
N ALA A 291 -7.73 -11.14 -10.78
CA ALA A 291 -6.96 -12.38 -10.72
C ALA A 291 -6.31 -12.70 -12.09
N VAL A 292 -7.05 -12.51 -13.17
CA VAL A 292 -6.50 -12.65 -14.54
C VAL A 292 -5.40 -11.65 -14.80
N CYS A 293 -5.62 -10.35 -14.53
CA CYS A 293 -4.59 -9.32 -14.72
C CYS A 293 -3.32 -9.62 -13.91
N HIS A 294 -3.48 -10.08 -12.67
CA HIS A 294 -2.36 -10.46 -11.82
C HIS A 294 -1.62 -11.68 -12.41
N ARG A 295 -2.36 -12.71 -12.85
CA ARG A 295 -1.74 -13.91 -13.46
C ARG A 295 -1.00 -13.57 -14.75
N LEU A 296 -1.55 -12.74 -15.61
CA LEU A 296 -0.90 -12.26 -16.84
C LEU A 296 0.45 -11.59 -16.52
N SER A 297 0.57 -10.84 -15.43
CA SER A 297 1.82 -10.20 -15.03
C SER A 297 2.88 -11.17 -14.46
N THR A 298 2.56 -12.47 -14.33
CA THR A 298 3.48 -13.51 -13.82
C THR A 298 3.95 -14.48 -14.90
N LEU A 299 3.55 -14.29 -16.16
CA LEU A 299 3.89 -15.18 -17.26
C LEU A 299 5.28 -14.92 -17.84
N ALA A 300 6.33 -15.09 -17.00
CA ALA A 300 7.72 -14.81 -17.36
C ALA A 300 8.60 -16.07 -17.39
N ARG A 301 8.03 -17.28 -17.68
CA ARG A 301 8.80 -18.52 -17.88
C ARG A 301 9.68 -18.37 -19.12
N ARG A 302 11.00 -18.56 -18.97
CA ARG A 302 11.97 -18.32 -20.06
C ARG A 302 11.71 -19.13 -21.32
N SER A 303 11.26 -20.38 -21.20
CA SER A 303 10.98 -21.29 -22.31
C SER A 303 9.67 -21.00 -23.05
N ALA A 304 8.75 -20.25 -22.43
CA ALA A 304 7.42 -19.92 -22.96
C ALA A 304 6.92 -18.60 -22.35
N PRO A 305 7.53 -17.45 -22.67
CA PRO A 305 7.13 -16.18 -22.07
C PRO A 305 5.82 -15.68 -22.63
N GLY A 306 4.95 -15.18 -21.74
CA GLY A 306 3.81 -14.37 -22.13
C GLY A 306 4.22 -12.93 -22.48
N LEU A 307 3.25 -12.03 -22.63
CA LEU A 307 3.53 -10.61 -22.76
C LEU A 307 4.04 -10.03 -21.43
N PRO A 308 5.07 -9.18 -21.46
CA PRO A 308 5.63 -8.58 -20.26
C PRO A 308 4.73 -7.46 -19.77
N PHE A 309 3.75 -7.82 -18.96
CA PHE A 309 2.81 -6.89 -18.37
C PHE A 309 3.32 -6.29 -17.06
N PHE A 310 2.92 -5.05 -16.82
CA PHE A 310 2.93 -4.43 -15.50
C PHE A 310 1.49 -4.25 -15.01
N PHE A 311 1.32 -4.44 -13.71
CA PHE A 311 0.04 -4.47 -13.02
C PHE A 311 0.02 -3.46 -11.88
N ILE A 312 -1.09 -2.72 -11.75
CA ILE A 312 -1.30 -1.81 -10.63
C ILE A 312 -2.75 -1.92 -10.12
N ARG A 313 -2.92 -1.80 -8.82
CA ARG A 313 -4.22 -1.66 -8.17
C ARG A 313 -4.21 -0.46 -7.24
N VAL A 314 -5.16 0.44 -7.44
CA VAL A 314 -5.32 1.66 -6.64
C VAL A 314 -6.70 1.74 -6.02
N ASP A 315 -6.81 2.44 -4.88
CA ASP A 315 -8.07 2.85 -4.31
C ASP A 315 -8.50 4.25 -4.84
N ARG A 316 -9.68 4.74 -4.40
CA ARG A 316 -10.20 6.05 -4.83
C ARG A 316 -9.38 7.23 -4.33
N ALA A 317 -8.60 7.06 -3.26
CA ALA A 317 -7.70 8.09 -2.73
C ALA A 317 -6.35 8.12 -3.48
N GLY A 318 -6.13 7.21 -4.43
CA GLY A 318 -4.88 7.11 -5.19
C GLY A 318 -3.80 6.26 -4.51
N ASN A 319 -4.12 5.59 -3.40
CA ASN A 319 -3.17 4.70 -2.74
C ASN A 319 -2.93 3.45 -3.60
N VAL A 320 -1.67 3.16 -3.87
CA VAL A 320 -1.26 1.97 -4.62
C VAL A 320 -1.18 0.79 -3.67
N SER A 321 -2.17 -0.10 -3.73
CA SER A 321 -2.27 -1.26 -2.84
C SER A 321 -1.57 -2.51 -3.37
N LYS A 322 -1.38 -2.60 -4.69
CA LYS A 322 -0.60 -3.65 -5.36
C LYS A 322 0.08 -3.05 -6.58
N ARG A 323 1.31 -3.45 -6.83
CA ARG A 323 2.04 -3.16 -8.08
C ARG A 323 2.99 -4.32 -8.37
N HIS A 324 3.02 -4.73 -9.60
CA HIS A 324 3.92 -5.75 -10.13
C HIS A 324 4.43 -5.26 -11.47
N SER A 325 5.70 -5.46 -11.75
CA SER A 325 6.27 -5.17 -13.04
C SER A 325 7.08 -6.38 -13.50
N ALA A 326 6.75 -6.91 -14.66
CA ALA A 326 7.59 -7.87 -15.37
C ALA A 326 8.59 -7.17 -16.29
N THR A 327 8.63 -5.83 -16.26
CA THR A 327 9.49 -4.95 -17.07
C THR A 327 10.18 -3.92 -16.17
N ASP A 328 11.02 -3.09 -16.75
CA ASP A 328 11.66 -1.93 -16.09
C ASP A 328 10.70 -0.74 -15.91
N PHE A 329 9.38 -0.94 -15.97
CA PHE A 329 8.44 0.13 -15.69
C PHE A 329 8.41 0.44 -14.19
N HIS A 330 8.91 1.63 -13.84
CA HIS A 330 8.96 2.10 -12.47
C HIS A 330 7.72 2.92 -12.10
N PHE A 331 6.92 2.38 -11.19
CA PHE A 331 5.89 3.16 -10.53
C PHE A 331 6.52 4.04 -9.45
N SER A 332 6.12 5.32 -9.36
CA SER A 332 6.55 6.18 -8.26
C SER A 332 6.23 5.53 -6.91
N GLN A 333 7.20 5.58 -6.02
CA GLN A 333 7.02 5.16 -4.63
C GLN A 333 6.56 6.31 -3.74
N VAL A 334 6.67 7.55 -4.25
CA VAL A 334 6.50 8.78 -3.47
C VAL A 334 5.49 9.70 -4.15
N GLY A 335 4.58 10.26 -3.35
CA GLY A 335 3.83 11.44 -3.74
C GLY A 335 2.68 11.27 -4.73
N GLY A 336 2.04 10.11 -4.74
CA GLY A 336 0.88 9.85 -5.61
C GLY A 336 1.29 9.58 -7.07
N SER A 337 0.42 8.90 -7.79
CA SER A 337 0.62 8.61 -9.22
C SER A 337 0.07 9.76 -10.09
N CYS A 338 0.36 9.70 -11.39
CA CYS A 338 -0.11 10.72 -12.33
C CYS A 338 -1.64 10.69 -12.47
N PRO A 339 -2.37 11.80 -12.25
CA PRO A 339 -3.83 11.82 -12.35
C PRO A 339 -4.36 11.58 -13.77
N LEU A 340 -3.50 11.68 -14.78
CA LEU A 340 -3.85 11.42 -16.19
C LEU A 340 -3.80 9.92 -16.55
N TRP A 341 -3.46 9.04 -15.61
CA TRP A 341 -3.53 7.60 -15.87
C TRP A 341 -5.00 7.14 -15.93
N ILE A 342 -5.27 6.32 -16.91
CA ILE A 342 -6.59 5.73 -17.15
C ILE A 342 -7.17 5.00 -15.95
N VAL A 343 -6.32 4.54 -15.04
CA VAL A 343 -6.73 3.81 -13.83
C VAL A 343 -7.69 4.63 -12.95
N TYR A 344 -7.56 5.96 -12.92
CA TYR A 344 -8.44 6.83 -12.16
C TYR A 344 -9.79 7.03 -12.84
N GLU A 345 -9.80 7.09 -14.16
CA GLU A 345 -11.05 7.19 -14.94
C GLU A 345 -11.92 5.94 -14.80
N ALA A 346 -11.31 4.78 -14.50
CA ALA A 346 -12.06 3.55 -14.27
C ALA A 346 -13.07 3.63 -13.13
N PHE A 347 -12.88 4.52 -12.15
CA PHE A 347 -13.85 4.75 -11.08
C PHE A 347 -15.12 5.48 -11.56
N ASN A 348 -15.02 6.25 -12.62
CA ASN A 348 -16.13 7.01 -13.20
C ASN A 348 -16.96 6.16 -14.18
N GLN A 349 -16.39 5.04 -14.66
CA GLN A 349 -17.04 4.15 -15.63
C GLN A 349 -17.04 2.69 -15.14
N PRO A 350 -17.75 2.39 -14.04
CA PRO A 350 -17.76 1.05 -13.46
C PRO A 350 -18.28 0.01 -14.47
N GLY A 351 -17.66 -1.16 -14.45
CA GLY A 351 -18.03 -2.27 -15.34
C GLY A 351 -17.42 -2.22 -16.74
N ARG A 352 -16.81 -1.10 -17.15
CA ARG A 352 -16.17 -0.99 -18.48
C ARG A 352 -14.65 -1.21 -18.38
N ILE A 353 -14.10 -1.85 -19.39
CA ILE A 353 -12.65 -1.86 -19.61
C ILE A 353 -12.31 -0.61 -20.45
N LEU A 354 -11.50 0.26 -19.89
CA LEU A 354 -11.00 1.47 -20.54
C LEU A 354 -9.62 1.22 -21.09
N THR A 355 -9.27 1.88 -22.18
CA THR A 355 -7.96 1.77 -22.83
C THR A 355 -7.29 3.12 -22.97
N GLN A 356 -5.96 3.16 -22.89
CA GLN A 356 -5.16 4.38 -23.08
C GLN A 356 -3.82 4.04 -23.70
N THR A 357 -3.46 4.76 -24.75
CA THR A 357 -2.06 4.86 -25.16
C THR A 357 -1.42 6.02 -24.41
N ALA A 358 -0.35 5.76 -23.69
CA ALA A 358 0.31 6.73 -22.85
C ALA A 358 1.78 6.94 -23.23
N ARG A 359 2.28 8.17 -23.07
CA ARG A 359 3.68 8.53 -23.31
C ARG A 359 4.31 9.06 -22.03
N MET A 360 5.39 8.41 -21.60
CA MET A 360 6.19 8.84 -20.46
C MET A 360 7.09 10.04 -20.78
N PRO A 361 7.66 10.75 -19.78
CA PRO A 361 8.57 11.86 -20.00
C PRO A 361 9.85 11.48 -20.77
N ASP A 362 10.33 10.25 -20.64
CA ASP A 362 11.48 9.69 -21.37
C ASP A 362 11.18 9.30 -22.83
N GLY A 363 9.93 9.54 -23.28
CA GLY A 363 9.47 9.22 -24.62
C GLY A 363 8.92 7.81 -24.81
N ARG A 364 9.11 6.89 -23.86
CA ARG A 364 8.55 5.53 -23.95
C ARG A 364 7.04 5.57 -23.99
N ARG A 365 6.46 4.71 -24.82
CA ARG A 365 5.01 4.62 -25.01
C ARG A 365 4.51 3.27 -24.52
N HIS A 366 3.37 3.31 -23.84
CA HIS A 366 2.74 2.14 -23.24
C HIS A 366 1.26 2.09 -23.60
N PHE A 367 0.72 0.89 -23.65
CA PHE A 367 -0.72 0.65 -23.77
C PHE A 367 -1.26 0.15 -22.43
N TRP A 368 -2.34 0.76 -21.98
CA TRP A 368 -2.97 0.49 -20.70
C TRP A 368 -4.42 0.04 -20.85
N LEU A 369 -4.80 -0.93 -20.03
CA LEU A 369 -6.18 -1.33 -19.79
C LEU A 369 -6.50 -1.00 -18.33
N ALA A 370 -7.70 -0.50 -18.05
CA ALA A 370 -8.13 -0.26 -16.67
C ALA A 370 -9.61 -0.58 -16.48
N ARG A 371 -9.94 -1.14 -15.32
CA ARG A 371 -11.32 -1.43 -14.91
C ARG A 371 -11.49 -1.29 -13.41
N GLN A 372 -12.64 -0.74 -12.99
CA GLN A 372 -13.05 -0.82 -11.59
C GLN A 372 -13.46 -2.26 -11.24
N VAL A 373 -12.98 -2.73 -10.09
CA VAL A 373 -13.36 -4.02 -9.49
C VAL A 373 -13.92 -3.80 -8.10
N SER A 374 -14.93 -4.59 -7.73
CA SER A 374 -15.53 -4.54 -6.41
C SER A 374 -15.62 -5.94 -5.80
N SER A 375 -15.41 -6.04 -4.50
CA SER A 375 -15.50 -7.30 -3.77
C SER A 375 -16.10 -7.09 -2.38
N GLY A 376 -16.68 -8.16 -1.83
CA GLY A 376 -17.30 -8.13 -0.50
C GLY A 376 -18.75 -8.60 -0.56
N PRO A 377 -19.46 -8.55 0.56
CA PRO A 377 -20.84 -9.02 0.67
C PRO A 377 -21.77 -8.33 -0.32
N ILE A 378 -22.81 -9.06 -0.73
CA ILE A 378 -23.87 -8.56 -1.60
C ILE A 378 -25.05 -8.17 -0.71
N GLY A 379 -25.63 -7.00 -0.95
CA GLY A 379 -26.81 -6.51 -0.24
C GLY A 379 -26.82 -4.99 -0.07
N HIS A 380 -28.01 -4.45 0.15
CA HIS A 380 -28.17 -3.02 0.41
C HIS A 380 -27.46 -2.62 1.71
N GLY A 381 -26.65 -1.54 1.66
CA GLY A 381 -25.89 -1.06 2.82
C GLY A 381 -24.67 -1.90 3.23
N GLN A 382 -24.38 -3.00 2.53
CA GLN A 382 -23.21 -3.81 2.83
C GLN A 382 -21.92 -3.11 2.35
N PRO A 383 -20.83 -3.11 3.17
CA PRO A 383 -19.58 -2.48 2.79
C PRO A 383 -18.88 -3.29 1.69
N ARG A 384 -18.57 -2.62 0.57
CA ARG A 384 -17.82 -3.23 -0.52
C ARG A 384 -16.47 -2.56 -0.70
N LYS A 385 -15.43 -3.36 -0.86
CA LYS A 385 -14.11 -2.87 -1.25
C LYS A 385 -14.13 -2.57 -2.74
N THR A 386 -13.74 -1.36 -3.12
CA THR A 386 -13.68 -0.92 -4.52
C THR A 386 -12.29 -0.45 -4.87
N PHE A 387 -11.74 -0.99 -5.94
CA PHE A 387 -10.43 -0.63 -6.47
C PHE A 387 -10.52 -0.43 -7.98
N ALA A 388 -9.57 0.30 -8.53
CA ALA A 388 -9.29 0.26 -9.95
C ALA A 388 -8.03 -0.59 -10.18
N VAL A 389 -8.13 -1.49 -11.14
CA VAL A 389 -7.03 -2.35 -11.59
C VAL A 389 -6.63 -1.90 -12.98
N ALA A 390 -5.34 -1.72 -13.20
CA ALA A 390 -4.80 -1.51 -14.53
C ALA A 390 -3.70 -2.52 -14.87
N LEU A 391 -3.69 -2.92 -16.14
CA LEU A 391 -2.70 -3.76 -16.75
C LEU A 391 -2.10 -3.00 -17.93
N GLY A 392 -0.78 -2.96 -18.04
CA GLY A 392 -0.11 -2.26 -19.13
C GLY A 392 1.02 -3.06 -19.72
N CYS A 393 1.44 -2.71 -20.93
CA CYS A 393 2.62 -3.24 -21.59
C CYS A 393 3.28 -2.16 -22.46
N ASP A 394 4.52 -2.39 -22.86
CA ASP A 394 5.16 -1.54 -23.87
C ASP A 394 4.37 -1.59 -25.18
N LEU A 395 4.30 -0.45 -25.86
CA LEU A 395 3.46 -0.30 -27.07
C LEU A 395 3.78 -1.32 -28.16
N GLN A 396 5.05 -1.75 -28.28
CA GLN A 396 5.48 -2.77 -29.23
C GLN A 396 4.75 -4.13 -29.08
N HIS A 397 4.22 -4.40 -27.89
CA HIS A 397 3.47 -5.62 -27.60
C HIS A 397 1.95 -5.45 -27.76
N ALA A 398 1.48 -4.21 -27.87
CA ALA A 398 0.06 -3.90 -27.81
C ALA A 398 -0.76 -4.45 -28.99
N GLU A 399 -0.16 -4.61 -30.16
CA GLU A 399 -0.84 -5.18 -31.35
C GLU A 399 -1.35 -6.62 -31.15
N ARG A 400 -0.76 -7.35 -30.19
CA ARG A 400 -1.22 -8.69 -29.81
C ARG A 400 -2.47 -8.70 -28.95
N LEU A 401 -2.92 -7.52 -28.47
CA LEU A 401 -4.06 -7.39 -27.58
C LEU A 401 -5.34 -7.14 -28.39
N VAL A 402 -6.39 -7.87 -28.07
CA VAL A 402 -7.72 -7.68 -28.68
C VAL A 402 -8.24 -6.24 -28.53
N TYR A 403 -7.80 -5.54 -27.51
CA TYR A 403 -8.24 -4.19 -27.13
C TYR A 403 -7.68 -3.07 -28.02
N THR A 404 -6.74 -3.37 -28.90
CA THR A 404 -6.21 -2.39 -29.87
C THR A 404 -6.92 -2.42 -31.22
N ARG A 405 -7.86 -3.36 -31.41
CA ARG A 405 -8.61 -3.46 -32.67
C ARG A 405 -9.38 -2.17 -32.94
N GLY A 406 -9.15 -1.59 -34.10
CA GLY A 406 -9.77 -0.34 -34.52
C GLY A 406 -9.16 0.94 -33.91
N LEU A 407 -8.08 0.83 -33.15
CA LEU A 407 -7.34 1.98 -32.61
C LEU A 407 -6.08 2.24 -33.40
N ASP A 408 -5.83 3.49 -33.75
CA ASP A 408 -4.53 3.94 -34.27
C ASP A 408 -3.58 4.18 -33.07
N ILE A 409 -2.95 3.09 -32.59
CA ILE A 409 -2.00 3.15 -31.48
C ILE A 409 -0.62 3.65 -31.90
N GLN A 410 -0.30 3.66 -33.19
CA GLN A 410 1.00 4.07 -33.70
C GLN A 410 1.13 5.59 -33.76
N SER A 411 0.06 6.31 -34.01
CA SER A 411 0.07 7.77 -34.05
C SER A 411 0.51 8.40 -32.72
N PRO A 412 1.59 9.20 -32.68
CA PRO A 412 2.02 9.89 -31.47
C PRO A 412 0.97 10.83 -30.88
N GLY A 413 0.11 11.41 -31.72
CA GLY A 413 -0.97 12.32 -31.31
C GLY A 413 -2.05 11.65 -30.46
N ASN A 414 -2.20 10.32 -30.59
CA ASN A 414 -3.19 9.55 -29.82
C ASN A 414 -2.66 9.12 -28.44
N SER A 415 -1.45 9.55 -28.04
CA SER A 415 -0.85 9.19 -26.75
C SER A 415 -1.05 10.29 -25.72
N VAL A 416 -1.67 9.95 -24.59
CA VAL A 416 -1.78 10.86 -23.45
C VAL A 416 -0.42 11.00 -22.76
N SER A 417 0.01 12.23 -22.51
CA SER A 417 1.28 12.51 -21.82
C SER A 417 1.10 12.28 -20.30
N ILE A 418 1.59 11.15 -19.79
CA ILE A 418 1.57 10.81 -18.37
C ILE A 418 2.97 10.97 -17.75
N GLY A 419 3.05 10.86 -16.42
CA GLY A 419 4.30 10.89 -15.66
C GLY A 419 4.31 9.83 -14.55
N PRO A 420 5.47 9.62 -13.92
CA PRO A 420 5.62 8.66 -12.82
C PRO A 420 4.85 9.08 -11.56
N GLY A 421 4.65 10.38 -11.36
CA GLY A 421 3.94 11.01 -10.23
C GLY A 421 4.25 12.51 -10.22
N CYS A 422 3.30 13.37 -9.82
CA CYS A 422 3.41 14.82 -9.99
C CYS A 422 4.68 15.44 -9.37
N ARG A 423 5.11 14.98 -8.20
CA ARG A 423 6.28 15.54 -7.49
C ARG A 423 7.61 15.28 -8.20
N VAL A 424 7.72 14.12 -8.86
CA VAL A 424 8.96 13.67 -9.54
C VAL A 424 8.87 13.76 -11.06
N CYS A 425 7.77 14.26 -11.60
CA CYS A 425 7.58 14.36 -13.04
C CYS A 425 8.35 15.55 -13.63
N PRO A 426 9.24 15.36 -14.60
CA PRO A 426 10.03 16.42 -15.18
C PRO A 426 9.27 17.28 -16.19
N ARG A 427 7.98 16.99 -16.49
CA ARG A 427 7.19 17.80 -17.43
C ARG A 427 6.90 19.18 -16.85
N GLU A 428 7.21 20.23 -17.59
CA GLU A 428 6.95 21.62 -17.19
C GLU A 428 5.56 22.09 -17.64
N ASP A 429 5.08 21.60 -18.77
CA ASP A 429 3.86 22.01 -19.48
C ASP A 429 2.60 21.21 -19.11
N CYS A 430 2.57 20.56 -17.95
CA CYS A 430 1.44 19.72 -17.55
C CYS A 430 0.29 20.56 -16.96
N MET A 431 -0.84 20.64 -17.68
CA MET A 431 -2.05 21.33 -17.25
C MET A 431 -2.70 20.73 -16.00
N GLN A 432 -2.44 19.45 -15.71
CA GLN A 432 -2.99 18.70 -14.56
C GLN A 432 -2.01 18.61 -13.39
N ARG A 433 -0.97 19.40 -13.35
CA ARG A 433 0.02 19.38 -12.27
C ARG A 433 -0.61 19.77 -10.94
N ALA A 434 -0.58 18.85 -9.96
CA ALA A 434 -1.12 19.06 -8.62
C ALA A 434 -0.06 19.59 -7.62
N PHE A 435 1.23 19.35 -7.86
CA PHE A 435 2.32 19.75 -6.97
C PHE A 435 3.42 20.48 -7.76
N ALA A 436 4.03 21.47 -7.13
CA ALA A 436 5.22 22.09 -7.69
C ALA A 436 6.31 21.02 -7.96
N GLN A 437 7.04 21.21 -9.05
CA GLN A 437 8.18 20.37 -9.34
C GLN A 437 9.24 20.55 -8.26
N LEU A 438 9.83 19.44 -7.80
CA LEU A 438 11.01 19.54 -6.94
C LEU A 438 12.13 20.19 -7.74
N PRO A 439 12.86 21.18 -7.15
CA PRO A 439 13.95 21.83 -7.86
C PRO A 439 14.93 20.77 -8.35
N GLY A 440 15.10 20.67 -9.67
CA GLY A 440 16.18 19.90 -10.27
C GLY A 440 17.51 20.56 -9.87
N ARG A 441 18.53 19.75 -9.63
CA ARG A 441 19.92 20.23 -9.52
C ARG A 441 20.42 20.64 -10.88
#